data_5fda44faee6200659155a447fb5d2c87
#
_entry.id   5fda44faee6200659155a447fb5d2c87
#
_cell.length_a   1.000
_cell.length_b   1.000
_cell.length_c   1.000
_cell.angle_alpha   90.00
_cell.angle_beta   90.00
_cell.angle_gamma   90.00
#
_symmetry.space_group_name_H-M   'P 1'
#
loop_
_entity.id
_entity.type
_entity.pdbx_description
1 polymer ?
#
loop_
_entity_poly.entity_id
_entity_poly.type
_entity_poly.pdbx_seq_one_letter_code
_entity_poly.pdbx_strand_id
1 'polypeptide(L)'
;CLPPSIEPTSTGHIPEKIKLVEKFLQNGYGYEVNGSVYFDLEKYAQTGSYGELSGKVIKDLRSGTRATEGLTEKRSSLDFALWKRADESHIMRWDSPWGTGFPGWHLECTTMSTKYLGTTFDIHGGGIDLQFPHHEAEIAQNHGAYGRDPARYWIHNNMLTVEGQKMAKSLGNFITLQDLFRGNHERLEKGFSPQVVRFFMLQAHYRSVLDFSSDSLVAAEKGLKKLLAGLETLAALEHPKVTDATVPASLFPASGEDEEAKSLEEDLLGLCRSMYLHMSDDFNTARVLADLFEIINRVNAIVTGDQSVEELSPEAFLRVRHSTEAMVRDVLGVEPEEAVGESRERLEGLVRMLIEFRGEARKKKDFATADQIRDRLKELGIQLEDRPDGTTDYALV
;
A
#
# COMPACT_ATOMS: atom_id res chain seq x y z
N CYS A 1 4.36 5.60 5.03
CA CYS A 1 4.25 4.15 4.73
C CYS A 1 5.61 3.49 4.88
N LEU A 2 5.61 2.24 5.33
CA LEU A 2 6.83 1.45 5.35
C LEU A 2 7.25 1.11 3.91
N PRO A 3 8.57 1.09 3.59
CA PRO A 3 9.04 0.67 2.28
C PRO A 3 8.77 -0.83 2.07
N PRO A 4 8.61 -1.28 0.81
CA PRO A 4 8.52 -2.71 0.52
C PRO A 4 9.88 -3.39 0.76
N SER A 5 9.87 -4.72 0.91
CA SER A 5 11.11 -5.49 1.08
C SER A 5 12.02 -5.44 -0.14
N ILE A 6 11.44 -5.31 -1.34
CA ILE A 6 12.16 -5.14 -2.60
C ILE A 6 11.33 -4.27 -3.58
N GLU A 7 12.04 -3.53 -4.44
CA GLU A 7 11.47 -2.73 -5.53
C GLU A 7 12.10 -3.17 -6.87
N PRO A 8 11.65 -4.30 -7.47
CA PRO A 8 12.24 -4.79 -8.69
C PRO A 8 11.87 -3.90 -9.88
N THR A 9 12.87 -3.57 -10.69
CA THR A 9 12.65 -2.78 -11.91
C THR A 9 12.37 -3.68 -13.11
N SER A 10 11.44 -3.28 -13.96
CA SER A 10 11.11 -3.99 -15.19
C SER A 10 12.34 -4.16 -16.11
N THR A 11 13.12 -3.09 -16.27
CA THR A 11 14.33 -3.09 -17.10
C THR A 11 15.46 -3.98 -16.58
N GLY A 12 15.51 -4.22 -15.29
CA GLY A 12 16.48 -5.13 -14.65
C GLY A 12 16.19 -6.62 -14.88
N HIS A 13 15.06 -6.97 -15.54
CA HIS A 13 14.57 -8.34 -15.66
C HIS A 13 14.34 -8.79 -17.12
N ILE A 14 15.04 -8.20 -18.07
CA ILE A 14 14.90 -8.56 -19.49
C ILE A 14 15.27 -10.02 -19.78
N PRO A 15 16.39 -10.58 -19.27
CA PRO A 15 16.72 -11.98 -19.50
C PRO A 15 15.66 -12.96 -18.99
N GLU A 16 15.08 -12.68 -17.83
CA GLU A 16 14.00 -13.50 -17.26
C GLU A 16 12.72 -13.44 -18.09
N LYS A 17 12.38 -12.25 -18.60
CA LYS A 17 11.24 -12.07 -19.51
C LYS A 17 11.41 -12.87 -20.79
N ILE A 18 12.59 -12.83 -21.42
CA ILE A 18 12.91 -13.61 -22.60
C ILE A 18 12.71 -15.11 -22.31
N LYS A 19 13.26 -15.61 -21.19
CA LYS A 19 13.09 -17.01 -20.78
C LYS A 19 11.62 -17.39 -20.56
N LEU A 20 10.83 -16.48 -20.02
CA LEU A 20 9.40 -16.73 -19.82
C LEU A 20 8.66 -16.77 -21.17
N VAL A 21 9.00 -15.92 -22.13
CA VAL A 21 8.44 -15.97 -23.48
C VAL A 21 8.82 -17.28 -24.20
N GLU A 22 10.09 -17.72 -24.10
CA GLU A 22 10.51 -19.02 -24.62
C GLU A 22 9.66 -20.16 -24.04
N LYS A 23 9.35 -20.09 -22.74
CA LYS A 23 8.50 -21.08 -22.07
C LYS A 23 7.07 -21.09 -22.61
N PHE A 24 6.48 -19.92 -22.93
CA PHE A 24 5.17 -19.89 -23.59
C PHE A 24 5.19 -20.50 -24.98
N LEU A 25 6.25 -20.25 -25.76
CA LEU A 25 6.44 -20.87 -27.08
C LEU A 25 6.56 -22.39 -26.95
N GLN A 26 7.36 -22.89 -26.02
CA GLN A 26 7.55 -24.34 -25.76
C GLN A 26 6.25 -25.00 -25.31
N ASN A 27 5.47 -24.36 -24.46
CA ASN A 27 4.19 -24.86 -23.98
C ASN A 27 3.06 -24.68 -25.03
N GLY A 28 3.37 -23.98 -26.14
CA GLY A 28 2.46 -23.73 -27.23
C GLY A 28 1.38 -22.69 -26.94
N TYR A 29 1.54 -21.85 -25.92
CA TYR A 29 0.68 -20.69 -25.65
C TYR A 29 1.23 -19.39 -26.25
N GLY A 30 2.38 -19.43 -26.91
CA GLY A 30 2.96 -18.32 -27.66
C GLY A 30 3.12 -18.64 -29.13
N TYR A 31 3.13 -17.63 -29.97
CA TYR A 31 3.52 -17.73 -31.40
C TYR A 31 4.26 -16.48 -31.87
N GLU A 32 5.17 -16.64 -32.78
CA GLU A 32 5.97 -15.58 -33.38
C GLU A 32 5.38 -15.11 -34.70
N VAL A 33 5.38 -13.80 -34.93
CA VAL A 33 5.05 -13.16 -36.23
C VAL A 33 5.93 -11.93 -36.39
N ASN A 34 6.71 -11.90 -37.50
CA ASN A 34 7.52 -10.75 -37.91
C ASN A 34 8.46 -10.19 -36.82
N GLY A 35 9.02 -11.04 -35.95
CA GLY A 35 9.90 -10.65 -34.86
C GLY A 35 9.15 -10.15 -33.62
N SER A 36 7.83 -10.25 -33.57
CA SER A 36 7.00 -10.07 -32.39
C SER A 36 6.51 -11.43 -31.90
N VAL A 37 6.29 -11.57 -30.57
CA VAL A 37 5.71 -12.78 -29.99
C VAL A 37 4.42 -12.41 -29.27
N TYR A 38 3.39 -13.16 -29.53
CA TYR A 38 2.04 -12.96 -28.94
C TYR A 38 1.62 -14.17 -28.12
N PHE A 39 0.82 -13.93 -27.09
CA PHE A 39 0.13 -14.97 -26.32
C PHE A 39 -1.16 -15.37 -27.07
N ASP A 40 -1.33 -16.68 -27.29
CA ASP A 40 -2.50 -17.26 -27.95
C ASP A 40 -3.64 -17.41 -26.94
N LEU A 41 -4.45 -16.38 -26.83
CA LEU A 41 -5.54 -16.35 -25.85
C LEU A 41 -6.68 -17.29 -26.23
N GLU A 42 -6.92 -17.53 -27.51
CA GLU A 42 -7.96 -18.47 -27.95
C GLU A 42 -7.62 -19.89 -27.56
N LYS A 43 -6.36 -20.26 -27.63
CA LYS A 43 -5.90 -21.57 -27.17
C LYS A 43 -6.02 -21.69 -25.66
N TYR A 44 -5.61 -20.66 -24.90
CA TYR A 44 -5.76 -20.64 -23.46
C TYR A 44 -7.23 -20.77 -23.03
N ALA A 45 -8.13 -20.07 -23.69
CA ALA A 45 -9.56 -20.08 -23.39
C ALA A 45 -10.25 -21.45 -23.61
N GLN A 46 -9.58 -22.39 -24.29
CA GLN A 46 -10.08 -23.78 -24.40
C GLN A 46 -9.77 -24.62 -23.16
N THR A 47 -8.77 -24.22 -22.37
CA THR A 47 -8.25 -24.97 -21.22
C THR A 47 -8.33 -24.22 -19.90
N GLY A 48 -8.51 -22.91 -19.95
CA GLY A 48 -8.52 -22.01 -18.79
C GLY A 48 -9.72 -21.07 -18.78
N SER A 49 -9.92 -20.42 -17.65
CA SER A 49 -11.06 -19.53 -17.36
C SER A 49 -10.64 -18.06 -17.54
N TYR A 50 -10.42 -17.60 -18.77
CA TYR A 50 -10.16 -16.17 -18.98
C TYR A 50 -11.40 -15.33 -18.75
N GLY A 51 -11.29 -14.32 -17.90
CA GLY A 51 -12.38 -13.46 -17.48
C GLY A 51 -13.00 -13.84 -16.14
N GLU A 52 -12.49 -14.87 -15.46
CA GLU A 52 -13.01 -15.33 -14.16
C GLU A 52 -12.84 -14.26 -13.07
N LEU A 53 -11.69 -13.58 -13.02
CA LEU A 53 -11.42 -12.51 -12.07
C LEU A 53 -12.27 -11.27 -12.31
N SER A 54 -12.48 -10.90 -13.58
CA SER A 54 -13.17 -9.67 -13.97
C SER A 54 -14.67 -9.85 -14.24
N GLY A 55 -15.16 -11.09 -14.28
CA GLY A 55 -16.53 -11.41 -14.69
C GLY A 55 -16.81 -11.17 -16.18
N LYS A 56 -15.77 -10.96 -17.01
CA LYS A 56 -15.93 -10.65 -18.45
C LYS A 56 -15.99 -11.91 -19.29
N VAL A 57 -16.88 -11.92 -20.25
CA VAL A 57 -17.04 -13.03 -21.19
C VAL A 57 -16.30 -12.75 -22.49
N ILE A 58 -15.47 -13.70 -22.94
CA ILE A 58 -14.66 -13.57 -24.17
C ILE A 58 -15.49 -13.18 -25.40
N LYS A 59 -16.73 -13.71 -25.53
CA LYS A 59 -17.62 -13.40 -26.66
C LYS A 59 -17.95 -11.91 -26.76
N ASP A 60 -18.13 -11.26 -25.62
CA ASP A 60 -18.47 -9.84 -25.53
C ASP A 60 -17.26 -8.95 -25.83
N LEU A 61 -16.06 -9.44 -25.51
CA LEU A 61 -14.80 -8.75 -25.79
C LEU A 61 -14.49 -8.69 -27.29
N ARG A 62 -14.88 -9.71 -28.05
CA ARG A 62 -14.68 -9.74 -29.52
C ARG A 62 -15.47 -8.66 -30.25
N SER A 63 -16.63 -8.27 -29.74
CA SER A 63 -17.51 -7.26 -30.36
C SER A 63 -17.10 -5.82 -30.09
N GLY A 64 -16.26 -5.58 -29.08
CA GLY A 64 -15.87 -4.25 -28.59
C GLY A 64 -14.43 -3.83 -28.92
N THR A 65 -13.65 -4.62 -29.65
CA THR A 65 -12.25 -4.32 -29.94
C THR A 65 -12.11 -3.10 -30.85
N ARG A 66 -11.52 -2.02 -30.31
CA ARG A 66 -11.05 -0.88 -31.12
C ARG A 66 -9.88 -1.33 -32.00
N ALA A 67 -9.80 -0.76 -33.21
CA ALA A 67 -8.64 -0.94 -34.08
C ALA A 67 -7.38 -0.40 -33.38
N THR A 68 -6.56 -1.29 -32.81
CA THR A 68 -5.25 -0.98 -32.25
C THR A 68 -4.16 -1.38 -33.23
N GLU A 69 -3.04 -0.67 -33.19
CA GLU A 69 -1.85 -1.01 -34.00
C GLU A 69 -1.44 -2.47 -33.76
N GLY A 70 -1.13 -3.19 -34.86
CA GLY A 70 -0.72 -4.60 -34.82
C GLY A 70 -1.86 -5.63 -34.95
N LEU A 71 -3.11 -5.22 -35.20
CA LEU A 71 -4.23 -6.14 -35.46
C LEU A 71 -4.01 -7.04 -36.67
N THR A 72 -3.25 -6.59 -37.65
CA THR A 72 -2.92 -7.36 -38.87
C THR A 72 -1.94 -8.50 -38.63
N GLU A 73 -1.20 -8.48 -37.55
CA GLU A 73 -0.20 -9.49 -37.18
C GLU A 73 -0.72 -10.56 -36.22
N LYS A 74 -1.78 -10.26 -35.46
CA LYS A 74 -2.35 -11.19 -34.50
C LYS A 74 -3.28 -12.21 -35.14
N ARG A 75 -3.27 -13.43 -34.61
CA ARG A 75 -4.25 -14.48 -35.02
C ARG A 75 -5.67 -14.12 -34.54
N SER A 76 -5.76 -13.54 -33.32
CA SER A 76 -7.01 -13.04 -32.77
C SER A 76 -6.81 -11.63 -32.22
N SER A 77 -7.86 -10.80 -32.29
CA SER A 77 -7.87 -9.46 -31.70
C SER A 77 -7.68 -9.45 -30.18
N LEU A 78 -7.92 -10.59 -29.54
CA LEU A 78 -7.78 -10.77 -28.09
C LEU A 78 -6.36 -11.14 -27.68
N ASP A 79 -5.51 -11.60 -28.61
CA ASP A 79 -4.13 -11.95 -28.30
C ASP A 79 -3.36 -10.71 -27.85
N PHE A 80 -2.48 -10.87 -26.89
CA PHE A 80 -1.66 -9.78 -26.38
C PHE A 80 -0.18 -10.04 -26.56
N ALA A 81 0.58 -8.94 -26.66
CA ALA A 81 2.01 -9.04 -26.92
C ALA A 81 2.76 -9.57 -25.69
N LEU A 82 3.66 -10.53 -25.91
CA LEU A 82 4.69 -10.98 -24.98
C LEU A 82 6.01 -10.26 -25.25
N TRP A 83 6.36 -10.14 -26.56
CA TRP A 83 7.51 -9.39 -27.03
C TRP A 83 7.13 -8.65 -28.31
N LYS A 84 7.41 -7.35 -28.37
CA LYS A 84 7.14 -6.55 -29.57
C LYS A 84 8.44 -6.18 -30.28
N ARG A 85 8.50 -6.38 -31.57
CA ARG A 85 9.58 -5.86 -32.41
C ARG A 85 9.64 -4.34 -32.25
N ALA A 86 10.83 -3.79 -31.98
CA ALA A 86 11.10 -2.38 -31.97
C ALA A 86 11.52 -1.86 -33.32
N ASP A 87 11.11 -0.65 -33.68
CA ASP A 87 11.70 0.12 -34.75
C ASP A 87 12.96 0.87 -34.28
N GLU A 88 13.65 1.52 -35.21
CA GLU A 88 14.90 2.23 -34.91
C GLU A 88 14.69 3.45 -33.98
N SER A 89 13.51 4.01 -33.95
CA SER A 89 13.16 5.19 -33.12
C SER A 89 12.86 4.81 -31.67
N HIS A 90 12.62 3.53 -31.37
CA HIS A 90 12.27 3.06 -30.03
C HIS A 90 13.46 3.15 -29.07
N ILE A 91 13.34 3.95 -28.01
CA ILE A 91 14.45 4.23 -27.08
C ILE A 91 14.73 2.98 -26.22
N MET A 92 13.68 2.37 -25.65
CA MET A 92 13.81 1.19 -24.79
C MET A 92 13.66 -0.09 -25.59
N ARG A 93 14.77 -0.69 -26.00
CA ARG A 93 14.79 -1.92 -26.80
C ARG A 93 15.98 -2.79 -26.41
N TRP A 94 15.81 -4.08 -26.54
CA TRP A 94 16.81 -5.10 -26.19
C TRP A 94 16.84 -6.20 -27.25
N ASP A 95 17.97 -6.87 -27.34
CA ASP A 95 18.13 -8.04 -28.23
C ASP A 95 17.44 -9.25 -27.62
N SER A 96 16.82 -10.06 -28.49
CA SER A 96 16.15 -11.30 -28.14
C SER A 96 16.30 -12.33 -29.24
N PRO A 97 15.95 -13.62 -29.03
CA PRO A 97 15.94 -14.64 -30.06
C PRO A 97 15.06 -14.30 -31.27
N TRP A 98 14.07 -13.42 -31.11
CA TRP A 98 13.13 -12.99 -32.16
C TRP A 98 13.54 -11.67 -32.83
N GLY A 99 14.65 -11.10 -32.42
CA GLY A 99 15.17 -9.81 -32.87
C GLY A 99 15.10 -8.73 -31.82
N THR A 100 15.50 -7.51 -32.17
CA THR A 100 15.49 -6.35 -31.26
C THR A 100 14.05 -5.89 -31.00
N GLY A 101 13.70 -5.80 -29.73
CA GLY A 101 12.32 -5.49 -29.32
C GLY A 101 12.20 -5.12 -27.82
N PHE A 102 11.00 -5.16 -27.33
CA PHE A 102 10.67 -4.85 -25.93
C PHE A 102 9.54 -5.75 -25.40
N PRO A 103 9.49 -6.00 -24.07
CA PRO A 103 8.49 -6.87 -23.48
C PRO A 103 7.09 -6.25 -23.52
N GLY A 104 6.07 -7.11 -23.59
CA GLY A 104 4.69 -6.73 -23.38
C GLY A 104 4.44 -6.38 -21.92
N TRP A 105 3.51 -5.46 -21.66
CA TRP A 105 3.23 -4.91 -20.33
C TRP A 105 2.88 -5.99 -19.27
N HIS A 106 2.04 -6.97 -19.61
CA HIS A 106 1.63 -8.02 -18.67
C HIS A 106 2.77 -8.96 -18.27
N LEU A 107 3.75 -9.16 -19.17
CA LEU A 107 4.90 -10.02 -18.95
C LEU A 107 5.80 -9.50 -17.81
N GLU A 108 5.82 -8.20 -17.59
CA GLU A 108 6.68 -7.57 -16.59
C GLU A 108 6.33 -8.04 -15.18
N CYS A 109 5.05 -7.92 -14.80
CA CYS A 109 4.58 -8.32 -13.48
C CYS A 109 4.66 -9.83 -13.28
N THR A 110 4.23 -10.64 -14.27
CA THR A 110 4.34 -12.10 -14.18
C THR A 110 5.78 -12.57 -13.97
N THR A 111 6.73 -11.95 -14.65
CA THR A 111 8.16 -12.31 -14.53
C THR A 111 8.70 -11.96 -13.14
N MET A 112 8.46 -10.73 -12.68
CA MET A 112 9.01 -10.27 -11.41
C MET A 112 8.36 -10.97 -10.21
N SER A 113 7.04 -11.13 -10.23
CA SER A 113 6.32 -11.84 -9.16
C SER A 113 6.78 -13.29 -9.04
N THR A 114 6.85 -14.03 -10.15
CA THR A 114 7.34 -15.43 -10.14
C THR A 114 8.79 -15.58 -9.69
N LYS A 115 9.64 -14.63 -10.02
CA LYS A 115 11.05 -14.66 -9.60
C LYS A 115 11.22 -14.50 -8.09
N TYR A 116 10.50 -13.58 -7.47
CA TYR A 116 10.70 -13.20 -6.07
C TYR A 116 9.74 -13.84 -5.09
N LEU A 117 8.50 -14.10 -5.53
CA LEU A 117 7.42 -14.63 -4.67
C LEU A 117 7.06 -16.08 -5.00
N GLY A 118 7.54 -16.59 -6.15
CA GLY A 118 7.21 -17.94 -6.61
C GLY A 118 6.04 -17.96 -7.59
N THR A 119 5.70 -19.17 -8.07
CA THR A 119 4.67 -19.37 -9.10
C THR A 119 3.23 -19.23 -8.57
N THR A 120 3.06 -19.20 -7.28
CA THR A 120 1.82 -18.84 -6.57
C THR A 120 2.21 -18.13 -5.28
N PHE A 121 1.70 -16.95 -5.06
CA PHE A 121 1.93 -16.14 -3.85
C PHE A 121 0.60 -15.78 -3.17
N ASP A 122 0.66 -15.12 -2.03
CA ASP A 122 -0.54 -14.96 -1.21
C ASP A 122 -1.49 -13.88 -1.73
N ILE A 123 -0.99 -12.66 -1.94
CA ILE A 123 -1.83 -11.49 -2.28
C ILE A 123 -1.26 -10.77 -3.49
N HIS A 124 -2.10 -10.49 -4.49
CA HIS A 124 -1.83 -9.58 -5.61
C HIS A 124 -2.81 -8.41 -5.56
N GLY A 125 -2.29 -7.20 -5.64
CA GLY A 125 -3.10 -5.99 -5.54
C GLY A 125 -2.89 -5.00 -6.66
N GLY A 126 -3.90 -4.16 -6.92
CA GLY A 126 -3.83 -3.08 -7.89
C GLY A 126 -5.10 -2.24 -7.94
N GLY A 127 -5.15 -1.25 -8.83
CA GLY A 127 -6.38 -0.52 -9.11
C GLY A 127 -7.40 -1.38 -9.85
N ILE A 128 -8.69 -1.06 -9.72
CA ILE A 128 -9.77 -1.78 -10.40
C ILE A 128 -9.62 -1.78 -11.92
N ASP A 129 -8.94 -0.78 -12.48
CA ASP A 129 -8.62 -0.67 -13.90
C ASP A 129 -7.59 -1.70 -14.36
N LEU A 130 -6.76 -2.24 -13.45
CA LEU A 130 -5.82 -3.32 -13.74
C LEU A 130 -6.49 -4.70 -13.74
N GLN A 131 -7.67 -4.86 -13.12
CA GLN A 131 -8.36 -6.14 -13.08
C GLN A 131 -8.54 -6.72 -14.49
N PHE A 132 -8.91 -5.86 -15.44
CA PHE A 132 -8.99 -6.19 -16.85
C PHE A 132 -8.38 -5.07 -17.72
N PRO A 133 -7.51 -5.39 -18.69
CA PRO A 133 -7.06 -6.73 -19.09
C PRO A 133 -5.81 -7.26 -18.34
N HIS A 134 -5.16 -6.44 -17.48
CA HIS A 134 -3.80 -6.69 -17.00
C HIS A 134 -3.71 -7.95 -16.13
N HIS A 135 -4.46 -8.01 -15.02
CA HIS A 135 -4.41 -9.16 -14.11
C HIS A 135 -4.97 -10.44 -14.72
N GLU A 136 -5.99 -10.34 -15.58
CA GLU A 136 -6.47 -11.49 -16.35
C GLU A 136 -5.38 -12.04 -17.28
N ALA A 137 -4.60 -11.17 -17.90
CA ALA A 137 -3.48 -11.59 -18.73
C ALA A 137 -2.35 -12.22 -17.91
N GLU A 138 -2.09 -11.73 -16.69
CA GLU A 138 -1.14 -12.36 -15.77
C GLU A 138 -1.59 -13.76 -15.34
N ILE A 139 -2.88 -13.96 -15.05
CA ILE A 139 -3.46 -15.28 -14.77
C ILE A 139 -3.23 -16.20 -15.96
N ALA A 140 -3.57 -15.77 -17.18
CA ALA A 140 -3.37 -16.55 -18.39
C ALA A 140 -1.88 -16.90 -18.62
N GLN A 141 -0.99 -15.95 -18.39
CA GLN A 141 0.46 -16.16 -18.48
C GLN A 141 0.94 -17.18 -17.43
N ASN A 142 0.53 -17.04 -16.19
CA ASN A 142 0.96 -17.96 -15.13
C ASN A 142 0.46 -19.39 -15.39
N HIS A 143 -0.77 -19.55 -15.83
CA HIS A 143 -1.30 -20.82 -16.27
C HIS A 143 -0.53 -21.38 -17.49
N GLY A 144 -0.30 -20.56 -18.52
CA GLY A 144 0.44 -20.96 -19.71
C GLY A 144 1.88 -21.38 -19.42
N ALA A 145 2.51 -20.79 -18.42
CA ALA A 145 3.87 -21.12 -18.01
C ALA A 145 3.96 -22.24 -16.95
N TYR A 146 3.07 -22.26 -15.98
CA TYR A 146 3.23 -23.07 -14.76
C TYR A 146 2.00 -23.91 -14.41
N GLY A 147 0.88 -23.77 -15.11
CA GLY A 147 -0.35 -24.56 -14.92
C GLY A 147 -1.09 -24.26 -13.60
N ARG A 148 -0.95 -23.05 -13.06
CA ARG A 148 -1.56 -22.65 -11.77
C ARG A 148 -1.81 -21.15 -11.68
N ASP A 149 -2.66 -20.74 -10.73
CA ASP A 149 -2.94 -19.35 -10.44
C ASP A 149 -1.73 -18.65 -9.83
N PRO A 150 -1.49 -17.36 -10.19
CA PRO A 150 -0.38 -16.58 -9.66
C PRO A 150 -0.60 -16.16 -8.21
N ALA A 151 -1.83 -15.92 -7.78
CA ALA A 151 -2.15 -15.43 -6.44
C ALA A 151 -3.35 -16.15 -5.84
N ARG A 152 -3.35 -16.26 -4.50
CA ARG A 152 -4.47 -16.83 -3.72
C ARG A 152 -5.59 -15.82 -3.54
N TYR A 153 -5.23 -14.54 -3.34
CA TYR A 153 -6.16 -13.44 -3.10
C TYR A 153 -5.85 -12.27 -4.01
N TRP A 154 -6.91 -11.63 -4.51
CA TRP A 154 -6.83 -10.44 -5.34
C TRP A 154 -7.47 -9.26 -4.62
N ILE A 155 -6.75 -8.14 -4.53
CA ILE A 155 -7.22 -6.92 -3.89
C ILE A 155 -7.23 -5.80 -4.93
N HIS A 156 -8.42 -5.23 -5.20
CA HIS A 156 -8.57 -4.12 -6.14
C HIS A 156 -9.17 -2.91 -5.43
N ASN A 157 -8.37 -1.85 -5.31
CA ASN A 157 -8.90 -0.56 -4.87
C ASN A 157 -9.66 0.15 -6.00
N ASN A 158 -10.71 0.88 -5.63
CA ASN A 158 -11.49 1.64 -6.59
C ASN A 158 -10.80 2.95 -6.98
N MET A 159 -11.42 3.70 -7.88
CA MET A 159 -10.88 4.94 -8.42
C MET A 159 -10.96 6.10 -7.43
N LEU A 160 -10.00 7.00 -7.55
CA LEU A 160 -10.05 8.31 -6.93
C LEU A 160 -10.68 9.31 -7.91
N THR A 161 -11.70 10.02 -7.44
CA THR A 161 -12.30 11.16 -8.17
C THR A 161 -11.97 12.47 -7.47
N VAL A 162 -12.08 13.56 -8.19
CA VAL A 162 -11.96 14.93 -7.66
C VAL A 162 -13.26 15.64 -7.99
N GLU A 163 -14.04 15.96 -6.95
CA GLU A 163 -15.36 16.58 -7.10
C GLU A 163 -16.27 15.80 -8.08
N GLY A 164 -16.32 14.47 -7.91
CA GLY A 164 -17.12 13.57 -8.74
C GLY A 164 -16.58 13.31 -10.15
N GLN A 165 -15.44 13.89 -10.52
CA GLN A 165 -14.83 13.72 -11.83
C GLN A 165 -13.55 12.87 -11.74
N LYS A 166 -13.28 12.07 -12.77
CA LYS A 166 -12.01 11.34 -12.88
C LYS A 166 -10.83 12.31 -12.79
N MET A 167 -9.84 12.01 -11.93
CA MET A 167 -8.59 12.77 -11.91
C MET A 167 -7.81 12.55 -13.20
N ALA A 168 -7.54 13.62 -13.95
CA ALA A 168 -6.78 13.55 -15.19
C ALA A 168 -6.05 14.88 -15.48
N LYS A 169 -4.84 14.80 -16.01
CA LYS A 169 -4.06 16.00 -16.40
C LYS A 169 -4.79 16.85 -17.44
N SER A 170 -5.50 16.21 -18.37
CA SER A 170 -6.29 16.91 -19.42
C SER A 170 -7.50 17.70 -18.89
N LEU A 171 -7.96 17.37 -17.67
CA LEU A 171 -9.06 18.08 -17.01
C LEU A 171 -8.58 19.16 -16.04
N GLY A 172 -7.27 19.36 -15.87
CA GLY A 172 -6.72 20.33 -14.94
C GLY A 172 -6.99 20.05 -13.46
N ASN A 173 -7.50 18.84 -13.14
CA ASN A 173 -7.84 18.44 -11.78
C ASN A 173 -6.84 17.41 -11.19
N PHE A 174 -5.66 17.32 -11.78
CA PHE A 174 -4.61 16.40 -11.33
C PHE A 174 -3.81 17.04 -10.19
N ILE A 175 -3.96 16.48 -8.98
CA ILE A 175 -3.31 16.97 -7.76
C ILE A 175 -2.20 15.97 -7.39
N THR A 176 -0.96 16.44 -7.31
CA THR A 176 0.16 15.62 -6.84
C THR A 176 0.18 15.56 -5.31
N LEU A 177 0.86 14.55 -4.74
CA LEU A 177 1.08 14.51 -3.28
C LEU A 177 1.85 15.73 -2.77
N GLN A 178 2.77 16.29 -3.57
CA GLN A 178 3.47 17.53 -3.21
C GLN A 178 2.52 18.72 -3.16
N ASP A 179 1.62 18.86 -4.13
CA ASP A 179 0.63 19.93 -4.13
C ASP A 179 -0.29 19.79 -2.92
N LEU A 180 -0.70 18.56 -2.63
CA LEU A 180 -1.57 18.23 -1.51
C LEU A 180 -0.93 18.61 -0.16
N PHE A 181 0.34 18.25 0.04
CA PHE A 181 1.04 18.55 1.29
C PHE A 181 1.42 20.03 1.43
N ARG A 182 1.67 20.73 0.33
CA ARG A 182 2.03 22.16 0.33
C ARG A 182 0.85 23.11 0.16
N GLY A 183 -0.30 22.61 -0.27
CA GLY A 183 -1.46 23.42 -0.62
C GLY A 183 -1.28 24.23 -1.93
N ASN A 184 -0.43 23.75 -2.83
CA ASN A 184 -0.08 24.48 -4.06
C ASN A 184 -1.01 24.12 -5.24
N HIS A 185 -2.32 24.02 -5.00
CA HIS A 185 -3.29 23.75 -6.06
C HIS A 185 -4.57 24.56 -5.83
N GLU A 186 -5.17 25.12 -6.89
CA GLU A 186 -6.35 26.00 -6.82
C GLU A 186 -7.57 25.38 -6.13
N ARG A 187 -7.68 24.05 -6.15
CA ARG A 187 -8.76 23.27 -5.51
C ARG A 187 -8.49 22.95 -4.05
N LEU A 188 -7.39 23.41 -3.48
CA LEU A 188 -7.01 23.18 -2.09
C LEU A 188 -7.07 24.48 -1.31
N GLU A 189 -7.77 24.48 -0.19
CA GLU A 189 -7.81 25.63 0.73
C GLU A 189 -6.45 25.85 1.41
N LYS A 190 -5.74 24.76 1.68
CA LYS A 190 -4.43 24.74 2.36
C LYS A 190 -3.67 23.44 2.08
N GLY A 191 -2.45 23.34 2.61
CA GLY A 191 -1.73 22.07 2.69
C GLY A 191 -2.32 21.14 3.77
N PHE A 192 -2.29 19.84 3.50
CA PHE A 192 -2.74 18.81 4.42
C PHE A 192 -1.60 17.85 4.73
N SER A 193 -1.45 17.45 5.98
CA SER A 193 -0.40 16.53 6.37
C SER A 193 -0.62 15.12 5.81
N PRO A 194 0.43 14.31 5.70
CA PRO A 194 0.31 12.90 5.31
C PRO A 194 -0.66 12.10 6.20
N GLN A 195 -0.76 12.43 7.49
CA GLN A 195 -1.67 11.77 8.43
C GLN A 195 -3.13 12.10 8.15
N VAL A 196 -3.44 13.35 7.80
CA VAL A 196 -4.80 13.75 7.37
C VAL A 196 -5.19 13.01 6.10
N VAL A 197 -4.30 12.92 5.11
CA VAL A 197 -4.56 12.22 3.86
C VAL A 197 -4.76 10.71 4.10
N ARG A 198 -3.93 10.11 4.94
CA ARG A 198 -4.11 8.71 5.36
C ARG A 198 -5.46 8.49 6.03
N PHE A 199 -5.80 9.33 7.00
CA PHE A 199 -7.06 9.22 7.73
C PHE A 199 -8.26 9.40 6.80
N PHE A 200 -8.20 10.34 5.85
CA PHE A 200 -9.23 10.51 4.82
C PHE A 200 -9.43 9.24 4.00
N MET A 201 -8.35 8.58 3.55
CA MET A 201 -8.44 7.33 2.79
C MET A 201 -9.06 6.20 3.63
N LEU A 202 -8.75 6.12 4.92
CA LEU A 202 -9.26 5.09 5.82
C LEU A 202 -10.77 5.24 6.14
N GLN A 203 -11.36 6.41 5.90
CA GLN A 203 -12.79 6.66 6.13
C GLN A 203 -13.69 5.98 5.09
N ALA A 204 -13.14 5.52 3.98
CA ALA A 204 -13.87 4.80 2.94
C ALA A 204 -13.35 3.35 2.84
N HIS A 205 -14.23 2.44 2.48
CA HIS A 205 -13.81 1.09 2.10
C HIS A 205 -13.01 1.15 0.79
N TYR A 206 -11.88 0.46 0.69
CA TYR A 206 -10.99 0.53 -0.47
C TYR A 206 -11.65 0.16 -1.81
N ARG A 207 -12.74 -0.62 -1.79
CA ARG A 207 -13.55 -0.95 -2.98
C ARG A 207 -14.52 0.16 -3.40
N SER A 208 -14.72 1.17 -2.56
CA SER A 208 -15.59 2.29 -2.89
C SER A 208 -14.84 3.36 -3.66
N VAL A 209 -15.53 4.12 -4.51
CA VAL A 209 -14.96 5.32 -5.11
C VAL A 209 -14.67 6.32 -4.00
N LEU A 210 -13.44 6.82 -3.96
CA LEU A 210 -13.02 7.85 -3.03
C LEU A 210 -13.09 9.21 -3.72
N ASP A 211 -14.04 10.05 -3.31
CA ASP A 211 -14.17 11.39 -3.87
C ASP A 211 -13.40 12.42 -3.05
N PHE A 212 -12.44 13.03 -3.70
CA PHE A 212 -11.51 13.96 -3.10
C PHE A 212 -12.02 15.40 -3.26
N SER A 213 -12.06 16.13 -2.16
CA SER A 213 -12.30 17.57 -2.14
C SER A 213 -11.56 18.22 -0.97
N SER A 214 -11.33 19.54 -1.04
CA SER A 214 -10.75 20.29 0.08
C SER A 214 -11.61 20.17 1.34
N ASP A 215 -12.93 20.27 1.21
CA ASP A 215 -13.87 20.16 2.33
C ASP A 215 -13.81 18.78 3.01
N SER A 216 -13.71 17.70 2.23
CA SER A 216 -13.59 16.35 2.78
C SER A 216 -12.28 16.14 3.55
N LEU A 217 -11.20 16.76 3.12
CA LEU A 217 -9.93 16.75 3.84
C LEU A 217 -9.99 17.58 5.13
N VAL A 218 -10.64 18.74 5.11
CA VAL A 218 -10.86 19.55 6.33
C VAL A 218 -11.71 18.77 7.34
N ALA A 219 -12.74 18.05 6.89
CA ALA A 219 -13.53 17.18 7.75
C ALA A 219 -12.69 16.02 8.32
N ALA A 220 -11.85 15.39 7.48
CA ALA A 220 -10.94 14.33 7.91
C ALA A 220 -9.92 14.83 8.96
N GLU A 221 -9.37 16.04 8.80
CA GLU A 221 -8.47 16.64 9.78
C GLU A 221 -9.14 16.82 11.14
N LYS A 222 -10.39 17.28 11.15
CA LYS A 222 -11.16 17.40 12.42
C LYS A 222 -11.41 16.04 13.06
N GLY A 223 -11.75 15.04 12.25
CA GLY A 223 -11.95 13.66 12.72
C GLY A 223 -10.66 13.07 13.29
N LEU A 224 -9.54 13.25 12.61
CA LEU A 224 -8.22 12.81 13.06
C LEU A 224 -7.85 13.44 14.42
N LYS A 225 -8.00 14.76 14.55
CA LYS A 225 -7.74 15.47 15.81
C LYS A 225 -8.62 14.94 16.96
N LYS A 226 -9.90 14.68 16.69
CA LYS A 226 -10.81 14.08 17.68
C LYS A 226 -10.38 12.68 18.09
N LEU A 227 -9.96 11.83 17.14
CA LEU A 227 -9.47 10.48 17.41
C LEU A 227 -8.22 10.51 18.28
N LEU A 228 -7.23 11.32 17.92
CA LEU A 228 -5.97 11.43 18.67
C LEU A 228 -6.17 11.99 20.08
N ALA A 229 -6.98 13.03 20.24
CA ALA A 229 -7.33 13.56 21.57
C ALA A 229 -8.05 12.52 22.44
N GLY A 230 -8.91 11.70 21.85
CA GLY A 230 -9.55 10.59 22.55
C GLY A 230 -8.57 9.51 23.00
N LEU A 231 -7.55 9.20 22.17
CA LEU A 231 -6.48 8.28 22.56
C LEU A 231 -5.63 8.83 23.71
N GLU A 232 -5.29 10.12 23.69
CA GLU A 232 -4.58 10.78 24.79
C GLU A 232 -5.39 10.71 26.09
N THR A 233 -6.70 10.94 25.98
CA THR A 233 -7.63 10.83 27.12
C THR A 233 -7.65 9.40 27.67
N LEU A 234 -7.75 8.38 26.80
CA LEU A 234 -7.70 6.96 27.19
C LEU A 234 -6.35 6.59 27.83
N ALA A 235 -5.25 7.12 27.29
CA ALA A 235 -3.91 6.88 27.82
C ALA A 235 -3.70 7.50 29.19
N ALA A 236 -4.31 8.66 29.45
CA ALA A 236 -4.24 9.37 30.74
C ALA A 236 -5.23 8.84 31.79
N LEU A 237 -6.22 8.04 31.35
CA LEU A 237 -7.22 7.49 32.29
C LEU A 237 -6.56 6.44 33.19
N GLU A 238 -6.78 6.56 34.50
CA GLU A 238 -6.27 5.64 35.50
C GLU A 238 -7.41 4.77 36.06
N HIS A 239 -7.10 3.50 36.33
CA HIS A 239 -8.01 2.57 36.97
C HIS A 239 -7.50 2.22 38.37
N PRO A 240 -8.28 2.44 39.46
CA PRO A 240 -7.77 2.36 40.83
C PRO A 240 -7.28 0.97 41.24
N LYS A 241 -7.69 -0.08 40.57
CA LYS A 241 -7.30 -1.48 40.87
C LYS A 241 -6.25 -2.04 39.93
N VAL A 242 -5.76 -1.27 38.93
CA VAL A 242 -4.67 -1.72 38.02
C VAL A 242 -3.35 -1.58 38.76
N THR A 243 -2.53 -2.64 38.71
CA THR A 243 -1.19 -2.69 39.24
C THR A 243 -0.20 -3.12 38.20
N ASP A 244 1.11 -2.97 38.41
CA ASP A 244 2.18 -3.38 37.49
C ASP A 244 2.15 -4.91 37.17
N ALA A 245 1.51 -5.71 38.04
CA ALA A 245 1.33 -7.15 37.84
C ALA A 245 0.10 -7.51 36.99
N THR A 246 -0.76 -6.53 36.64
CA THR A 246 -1.97 -6.79 35.83
C THR A 246 -1.57 -6.93 34.36
N VAL A 247 -1.68 -8.13 33.81
CA VAL A 247 -1.39 -8.40 32.39
C VAL A 247 -2.68 -8.89 31.73
N PRO A 248 -3.11 -8.32 30.59
CA PRO A 248 -4.28 -8.83 29.88
C PRO A 248 -3.98 -10.23 29.32
N ALA A 249 -4.83 -11.19 29.63
CA ALA A 249 -4.64 -12.61 29.26
C ALA A 249 -4.66 -12.87 27.75
N SER A 250 -5.24 -11.98 26.95
CA SER A 250 -5.34 -12.06 25.50
C SER A 250 -5.77 -10.72 24.90
N LEU A 251 -5.32 -10.40 23.69
CA LEU A 251 -5.80 -9.25 22.90
C LEU A 251 -7.23 -9.46 22.37
N PHE A 252 -7.69 -10.73 22.30
CA PHE A 252 -9.00 -11.06 21.77
C PHE A 252 -9.94 -11.45 22.91
N PRO A 253 -11.13 -10.80 23.03
CA PRO A 253 -12.14 -11.22 23.99
C PRO A 253 -12.69 -12.60 23.64
N ALA A 254 -13.04 -13.39 24.66
CA ALA A 254 -13.76 -14.64 24.50
C ALA A 254 -15.16 -14.39 23.90
N SER A 255 -15.69 -15.37 23.14
CA SER A 255 -17.02 -15.29 22.54
C SER A 255 -18.12 -15.24 23.60
N GLY A 256 -18.99 -14.24 23.52
CA GLY A 256 -20.24 -14.15 24.26
C GLY A 256 -21.30 -13.51 23.36
N GLU A 257 -22.38 -14.24 23.10
CA GLU A 257 -23.57 -13.76 22.42
C GLU A 257 -24.65 -13.54 23.49
N ASP A 258 -25.03 -12.29 23.78
CA ASP A 258 -26.32 -11.97 24.44
C ASP A 258 -26.73 -10.52 24.11
N GLU A 259 -27.98 -10.36 23.65
CA GLU A 259 -28.59 -9.10 23.18
C GLU A 259 -29.24 -8.26 24.31
N GLU A 260 -29.07 -8.58 25.58
CA GLU A 260 -29.58 -7.77 26.68
C GLU A 260 -28.64 -6.59 27.01
N ALA A 261 -29.17 -5.54 27.67
CA ALA A 261 -28.44 -4.30 27.97
C ALA A 261 -27.03 -4.60 28.52
N LYS A 262 -26.03 -4.43 27.65
CA LYS A 262 -24.64 -4.78 27.92
C LYS A 262 -24.08 -3.87 29.00
N SER A 263 -23.35 -4.43 29.94
CA SER A 263 -22.53 -3.65 30.86
C SER A 263 -21.52 -2.79 30.10
N LEU A 264 -20.99 -1.71 30.66
CA LEU A 264 -19.95 -0.91 30.03
C LEU A 264 -18.74 -1.77 29.60
N GLU A 265 -18.38 -2.76 30.42
CA GLU A 265 -17.31 -3.71 30.12
C GLU A 265 -17.60 -4.53 28.87
N GLU A 266 -18.80 -5.13 28.78
CA GLU A 266 -19.19 -5.94 27.62
C GLU A 266 -19.28 -5.11 26.34
N ASP A 267 -19.80 -3.87 26.42
CA ASP A 267 -19.89 -2.95 25.30
C ASP A 267 -18.49 -2.59 24.75
N LEU A 268 -17.57 -2.16 25.62
CA LEU A 268 -16.23 -1.81 25.22
C LEU A 268 -15.41 -3.00 24.69
N LEU A 269 -15.49 -4.15 25.33
CA LEU A 269 -14.83 -5.37 24.85
C LEU A 269 -15.44 -5.84 23.52
N GLY A 270 -16.76 -5.69 23.36
CA GLY A 270 -17.47 -5.95 22.10
C GLY A 270 -16.98 -5.08 20.97
N LEU A 271 -16.81 -3.78 21.19
CA LEU A 271 -16.26 -2.83 20.21
C LEU A 271 -14.81 -3.17 19.85
N CYS A 272 -13.97 -3.52 20.84
CA CYS A 272 -12.61 -3.97 20.57
C CYS A 272 -12.59 -5.22 19.68
N ARG A 273 -13.45 -6.19 19.94
CA ARG A 273 -13.58 -7.40 19.08
C ARG A 273 -14.08 -7.04 17.68
N SER A 274 -15.09 -6.15 17.59
CA SER A 274 -15.67 -5.70 16.33
C SER A 274 -14.63 -5.08 15.40
N MET A 275 -13.70 -4.26 15.91
CA MET A 275 -12.60 -3.68 15.12
C MET A 275 -11.80 -4.77 14.38
N TYR A 276 -11.41 -5.84 15.07
CA TYR A 276 -10.65 -6.93 14.44
C TYR A 276 -11.50 -7.74 13.45
N LEU A 277 -12.78 -7.94 13.74
CA LEU A 277 -13.70 -8.58 12.82
C LEU A 277 -13.87 -7.77 11.54
N HIS A 278 -14.01 -6.44 11.64
CA HIS A 278 -14.10 -5.56 10.49
C HIS A 278 -12.81 -5.53 9.65
N MET A 279 -11.63 -5.60 10.30
CA MET A 279 -10.38 -5.77 9.56
C MET A 279 -10.30 -7.13 8.87
N SER A 280 -10.80 -8.19 9.49
CA SER A 280 -10.85 -9.54 8.93
C SER A 280 -11.90 -9.71 7.83
N ASP A 281 -12.91 -8.83 7.81
CA ASP A 281 -13.94 -8.76 6.78
C ASP A 281 -13.52 -7.74 5.71
N ASP A 282 -12.55 -8.14 4.88
CA ASP A 282 -12.10 -7.39 3.72
C ASP A 282 -11.54 -5.98 4.02
N PHE A 283 -10.81 -5.85 5.14
CA PHE A 283 -10.14 -4.61 5.54
C PHE A 283 -11.09 -3.41 5.64
N ASN A 284 -12.22 -3.57 6.30
CA ASN A 284 -13.25 -2.54 6.42
C ASN A 284 -12.87 -1.44 7.43
N THR A 285 -11.90 -0.61 7.06
CA THR A 285 -11.37 0.47 7.91
C THR A 285 -12.41 1.50 8.30
N ALA A 286 -13.41 1.75 7.45
CA ALA A 286 -14.49 2.69 7.75
C ALA A 286 -15.31 2.25 8.99
N ARG A 287 -15.61 0.95 9.11
CA ARG A 287 -16.29 0.40 10.28
C ARG A 287 -15.39 0.37 11.52
N VAL A 288 -14.09 0.08 11.33
CA VAL A 288 -13.11 0.17 12.43
C VAL A 288 -13.07 1.59 13.01
N LEU A 289 -13.07 2.62 12.16
CA LEU A 289 -13.10 4.01 12.62
C LEU A 289 -14.40 4.34 13.37
N ALA A 290 -15.54 3.78 12.97
CA ALA A 290 -16.80 3.94 13.69
C ALA A 290 -16.70 3.34 15.11
N ASP A 291 -16.22 2.10 15.26
CA ASP A 291 -16.01 1.45 16.55
C ASP A 291 -15.03 2.24 17.43
N LEU A 292 -13.93 2.76 16.85
CA LEU A 292 -12.98 3.60 17.56
C LEU A 292 -13.63 4.87 18.12
N PHE A 293 -14.48 5.54 17.34
CA PHE A 293 -15.19 6.71 17.83
C PHE A 293 -16.22 6.37 18.92
N GLU A 294 -16.85 5.21 18.87
CA GLU A 294 -17.73 4.74 19.95
C GLU A 294 -16.95 4.45 21.23
N ILE A 295 -15.77 3.81 21.14
CA ILE A 295 -14.89 3.63 22.30
C ILE A 295 -14.52 4.99 22.91
N ILE A 296 -14.13 5.98 22.08
CA ILE A 296 -13.79 7.33 22.55
C ILE A 296 -14.99 8.01 23.20
N ASN A 297 -16.20 7.82 22.68
CA ASN A 297 -17.40 8.37 23.30
C ASN A 297 -17.62 7.77 24.70
N ARG A 298 -17.42 6.46 24.91
CA ARG A 298 -17.49 5.82 26.23
C ARG A 298 -16.39 6.32 27.18
N VAL A 299 -15.16 6.45 26.66
CA VAL A 299 -14.05 7.03 27.45
C VAL A 299 -14.37 8.45 27.92
N ASN A 300 -14.92 9.28 27.04
CA ASN A 300 -15.33 10.62 27.41
C ASN A 300 -16.47 10.61 28.46
N ALA A 301 -17.43 9.68 28.39
CA ALA A 301 -18.47 9.52 29.38
C ALA A 301 -17.89 9.12 30.76
N ILE A 302 -16.82 8.35 30.80
CA ILE A 302 -16.10 8.06 32.04
C ILE A 302 -15.45 9.33 32.61
N VAL A 303 -14.79 10.11 31.76
CA VAL A 303 -14.11 11.35 32.18
C VAL A 303 -15.11 12.42 32.69
N THR A 304 -16.29 12.50 32.06
CA THR A 304 -17.37 13.43 32.52
C THR A 304 -18.11 12.95 33.76
N GLY A 305 -17.91 11.70 34.15
CA GLY A 305 -18.58 11.11 35.33
C GLY A 305 -19.98 10.54 35.05
N ASP A 306 -20.36 10.45 33.77
CA ASP A 306 -21.62 9.80 33.37
C ASP A 306 -21.54 8.28 33.48
N GLN A 307 -20.32 7.71 33.42
CA GLN A 307 -19.99 6.31 33.64
C GLN A 307 -18.79 6.19 34.57
N SER A 308 -18.63 5.06 35.27
CA SER A 308 -17.50 4.85 36.16
C SER A 308 -16.47 3.90 35.56
N VAL A 309 -15.18 4.26 35.65
CA VAL A 309 -14.09 3.35 35.26
C VAL A 309 -14.08 2.08 36.12
N GLU A 310 -14.64 2.09 37.32
CA GLU A 310 -14.74 0.93 38.20
C GLU A 310 -15.78 -0.11 37.74
N GLU A 311 -16.61 0.23 36.76
CA GLU A 311 -17.48 -0.72 36.06
C GLU A 311 -16.69 -1.69 35.17
N LEU A 312 -15.43 -1.36 34.88
CA LEU A 312 -14.50 -2.24 34.16
C LEU A 312 -13.69 -3.06 35.16
N SER A 313 -13.44 -4.32 34.85
CA SER A 313 -12.37 -5.06 35.50
C SER A 313 -10.99 -4.49 35.10
N PRO A 314 -9.95 -4.61 35.95
CA PRO A 314 -8.59 -4.19 35.59
C PRO A 314 -8.09 -4.78 34.29
N GLU A 315 -8.40 -6.03 34.03
CA GLU A 315 -8.04 -6.73 32.80
C GLU A 315 -8.77 -6.17 31.57
N ALA A 316 -10.06 -5.90 31.67
CA ALA A 316 -10.86 -5.29 30.61
C ALA A 316 -10.36 -3.88 30.28
N PHE A 317 -10.10 -3.05 31.31
CA PHE A 317 -9.55 -1.72 31.13
C PHE A 317 -8.23 -1.73 30.34
N LEU A 318 -7.27 -2.57 30.75
CA LEU A 318 -5.98 -2.69 30.04
C LEU A 318 -6.15 -3.22 28.63
N ARG A 319 -7.08 -4.17 28.40
CA ARG A 319 -7.38 -4.71 27.08
C ARG A 319 -7.97 -3.64 26.16
N VAL A 320 -8.95 -2.88 26.62
CA VAL A 320 -9.54 -1.77 25.85
C VAL A 320 -8.46 -0.77 25.46
N ARG A 321 -7.65 -0.32 26.41
CA ARG A 321 -6.56 0.62 26.17
C ARG A 321 -5.57 0.09 25.14
N HIS A 322 -5.07 -1.12 25.34
CA HIS A 322 -4.06 -1.71 24.45
C HIS A 322 -4.60 -2.03 23.06
N SER A 323 -5.80 -2.63 22.95
CA SER A 323 -6.41 -2.96 21.64
C SER A 323 -6.72 -1.70 20.84
N THR A 324 -7.19 -0.63 21.49
CA THR A 324 -7.48 0.65 20.83
C THR A 324 -6.20 1.31 20.34
N GLU A 325 -5.17 1.36 21.16
CA GLU A 325 -3.87 1.94 20.80
C GLU A 325 -3.20 1.16 19.67
N ALA A 326 -3.13 -0.16 19.77
CA ALA A 326 -2.56 -1.04 18.74
C ALA A 326 -3.33 -0.91 17.40
N MET A 327 -4.67 -0.87 17.44
CA MET A 327 -5.46 -0.69 16.23
C MET A 327 -5.14 0.64 15.54
N VAL A 328 -5.05 1.73 16.27
CA VAL A 328 -4.79 3.05 15.67
C VAL A 328 -3.35 3.19 15.20
N ARG A 329 -2.37 2.82 16.03
CA ARG A 329 -0.95 3.04 15.73
C ARG A 329 -0.35 1.96 14.86
N ASP A 330 -0.54 0.68 15.22
CA ASP A 330 0.17 -0.43 14.58
C ASP A 330 -0.57 -0.94 13.34
N VAL A 331 -1.92 -0.95 13.36
CA VAL A 331 -2.73 -1.44 12.24
C VAL A 331 -3.06 -0.32 11.26
N LEU A 332 -3.68 0.77 11.70
CA LEU A 332 -4.06 1.87 10.82
C LEU A 332 -2.90 2.82 10.53
N GLY A 333 -1.83 2.80 11.31
CA GLY A 333 -0.64 3.64 11.16
C GLY A 333 -0.95 5.13 11.33
N VAL A 334 -1.86 5.46 12.25
CA VAL A 334 -2.28 6.84 12.54
C VAL A 334 -1.54 7.33 13.78
N GLU A 335 -0.78 8.41 13.63
CA GLU A 335 0.07 8.98 14.68
C GLU A 335 -0.11 10.50 14.77
N PRO A 336 0.18 11.11 15.94
CA PRO A 336 0.23 12.56 16.07
C PRO A 336 1.28 13.18 15.15
N GLU A 337 0.95 14.31 14.52
CA GLU A 337 1.86 15.02 13.61
C GLU A 337 3.13 15.52 14.30
N GLU A 338 3.02 15.95 15.55
CA GLU A 338 4.14 16.46 16.35
C GLU A 338 5.20 15.37 16.62
N ALA A 339 4.77 14.13 16.84
CA ALA A 339 5.70 13.02 17.03
C ALA A 339 6.55 12.72 15.79
N VAL A 340 5.98 12.90 14.60
CA VAL A 340 6.69 12.66 13.32
C VAL A 340 7.60 13.83 12.96
N GLY A 341 7.14 15.06 13.13
CA GLY A 341 7.91 16.28 12.83
C GLY A 341 9.08 16.47 13.79
N GLU A 342 8.83 16.48 15.08
CA GLU A 342 9.86 16.67 16.12
C GLU A 342 10.91 15.53 16.14
N SER A 343 10.49 14.28 15.97
CA SER A 343 11.43 13.14 15.91
C SER A 343 12.31 13.24 14.67
N ARG A 344 11.77 13.70 13.54
CA ARG A 344 12.53 13.89 12.31
C ARG A 344 13.49 15.06 12.42
N GLU A 345 13.05 16.20 12.94
CA GLU A 345 13.91 17.38 13.16
C GLU A 345 15.00 17.08 14.19
N ARG A 346 14.69 16.36 15.26
CA ARG A 346 15.69 15.91 16.25
C ARG A 346 16.68 14.93 15.63
N LEU A 347 16.22 13.96 14.84
CA LEU A 347 17.10 13.03 14.12
C LEU A 347 18.00 13.79 13.14
N GLU A 348 17.42 14.67 12.33
CA GLU A 348 18.17 15.51 11.38
C GLU A 348 19.21 16.39 12.09
N GLY A 349 18.84 17.00 13.22
CA GLY A 349 19.74 17.76 14.07
C GLY A 349 20.89 16.92 14.63
N LEU A 350 20.60 15.71 15.10
CA LEU A 350 21.61 14.78 15.61
C LEU A 350 22.56 14.31 14.49
N VAL A 351 22.03 13.98 13.32
CA VAL A 351 22.85 13.54 12.18
C VAL A 351 23.75 14.68 11.70
N ARG A 352 23.23 15.91 11.58
CA ARG A 352 24.03 17.10 11.21
C ARG A 352 25.14 17.36 12.24
N MET A 353 24.86 17.28 13.54
CA MET A 353 25.87 17.39 14.60
C MET A 353 26.96 16.33 14.47
N LEU A 354 26.60 15.07 14.17
CA LEU A 354 27.57 14.00 13.96
C LEU A 354 28.41 14.21 12.68
N ILE A 355 27.83 14.76 11.62
CA ILE A 355 28.55 15.17 10.40
C ILE A 355 29.56 16.26 10.72
N GLU A 356 29.21 17.26 11.53
CA GLU A 356 30.13 18.32 11.99
C GLU A 356 31.29 17.74 12.80
N PHE A 357 31.03 16.87 13.79
CA PHE A 357 32.07 16.20 14.57
C PHE A 357 33.01 15.35 13.70
N ARG A 358 32.45 14.64 12.70
CA ARG A 358 33.26 13.91 11.70
C ARG A 358 34.15 14.86 10.91
N GLY A 359 33.61 16.01 10.50
CA GLY A 359 34.34 17.07 9.78
C GLY A 359 35.47 17.66 10.61
N GLU A 360 35.25 17.87 11.90
CA GLU A 360 36.29 18.35 12.82
C GLU A 360 37.41 17.29 13.05
N ALA A 361 37.03 16.02 13.21
CA ALA A 361 38.00 14.92 13.33
C ALA A 361 38.88 14.85 12.07
N ARG A 362 38.31 14.97 10.87
CA ARG A 362 39.06 15.00 9.61
C ARG A 362 40.03 16.21 9.53
N LYS A 363 39.61 17.40 9.97
CA LYS A 363 40.47 18.59 10.03
C LYS A 363 41.66 18.39 10.98
N LYS A 364 41.45 17.68 12.09
CA LYS A 364 42.47 17.33 13.06
C LYS A 364 43.33 16.11 12.64
N LYS A 365 43.09 15.53 11.45
CA LYS A 365 43.68 14.30 10.91
C LYS A 365 43.42 13.05 11.77
N ASP A 366 42.37 13.07 12.59
CA ASP A 366 41.87 11.90 13.34
C ASP A 366 40.91 11.12 12.45
N PHE A 367 41.47 10.36 11.55
CA PHE A 367 40.70 9.55 10.61
C PHE A 367 40.01 8.36 11.29
N ALA A 368 40.55 7.86 12.40
CA ALA A 368 39.96 6.76 13.15
C ALA A 368 38.56 7.15 13.71
N THR A 369 38.46 8.31 14.36
CA THR A 369 37.20 8.84 14.86
C THR A 369 36.24 9.17 13.71
N ALA A 370 36.74 9.74 12.61
CA ALA A 370 35.88 10.06 11.46
C ALA A 370 35.26 8.81 10.80
N ASP A 371 36.02 7.73 10.69
CA ASP A 371 35.55 6.45 10.16
C ASP A 371 34.59 5.77 11.13
N GLN A 372 34.88 5.82 12.44
CA GLN A 372 33.98 5.27 13.45
C GLN A 372 32.59 5.94 13.42
N ILE A 373 32.50 7.26 13.25
CA ILE A 373 31.24 7.98 13.14
C ILE A 373 30.47 7.51 11.88
N ARG A 374 31.16 7.41 10.73
CA ARG A 374 30.54 6.94 9.48
C ARG A 374 29.99 5.53 9.61
N ASP A 375 30.78 4.62 10.17
CA ASP A 375 30.42 3.21 10.26
C ASP A 375 29.26 2.99 11.25
N ARG A 376 29.24 3.73 12.36
CA ARG A 376 28.12 3.73 13.31
C ARG A 376 26.82 4.28 12.70
N LEU A 377 26.89 5.36 11.94
CA LEU A 377 25.72 5.89 11.22
C LEU A 377 25.20 4.88 10.19
N LYS A 378 26.11 4.18 9.48
CA LYS A 378 25.75 3.14 8.54
C LYS A 378 25.06 1.94 9.21
N GLU A 379 25.51 1.51 10.40
CA GLU A 379 24.86 0.48 11.21
C GLU A 379 23.42 0.85 11.59
N LEU A 380 23.13 2.15 11.71
CA LEU A 380 21.79 2.70 11.99
C LEU A 380 20.95 2.99 10.72
N GLY A 381 21.40 2.56 9.54
CA GLY A 381 20.70 2.81 8.28
C GLY A 381 20.86 4.24 7.75
N ILE A 382 21.91 4.97 8.16
CA ILE A 382 22.20 6.33 7.72
C ILE A 382 23.49 6.33 6.90
N GLN A 383 23.38 6.49 5.59
CA GLN A 383 24.53 6.53 4.68
C GLN A 383 24.98 7.96 4.42
N LEU A 384 26.27 8.27 4.69
CA LEU A 384 26.86 9.57 4.41
C LEU A 384 27.36 9.66 2.97
N GLU A 385 27.11 10.78 2.31
CA GLU A 385 27.54 11.10 0.95
C GLU A 385 28.45 12.35 0.96
N ASP A 386 29.75 12.16 0.75
CA ASP A 386 30.70 13.26 0.64
C ASP A 386 30.62 13.86 -0.78
N ARG A 387 30.33 15.16 -0.91
CA ARG A 387 30.26 15.88 -2.19
C ARG A 387 31.58 16.49 -2.59
N PRO A 388 31.82 16.74 -3.90
CA PRO A 388 33.06 17.34 -4.39
C PRO A 388 33.34 18.75 -3.85
N ASP A 389 32.33 19.47 -3.41
CA ASP A 389 32.44 20.81 -2.80
C ASP A 389 32.89 20.76 -1.32
N GLY A 390 33.13 19.59 -0.78
CA GLY A 390 33.55 19.37 0.61
C GLY A 390 32.40 19.30 1.61
N THR A 391 31.17 19.39 1.18
CA THR A 391 29.99 19.17 2.02
C THR A 391 29.69 17.67 2.14
N THR A 392 29.09 17.24 3.26
CA THR A 392 28.58 15.87 3.46
C THR A 392 27.06 15.93 3.58
N ASP A 393 26.37 15.13 2.79
CA ASP A 393 24.94 14.90 2.89
C ASP A 393 24.67 13.50 3.41
N TYR A 394 23.41 13.11 3.63
CA TYR A 394 23.08 11.77 4.10
C TYR A 394 21.76 11.27 3.48
N ALA A 395 21.66 9.96 3.36
CA ALA A 395 20.46 9.25 2.98
C ALA A 395 20.09 8.22 4.06
N LEU A 396 18.78 8.05 4.30
CA LEU A 396 18.25 6.93 5.09
C LEU A 396 18.11 5.71 4.16
N VAL A 397 18.73 4.59 4.53
CA VAL A 397 18.81 3.36 3.73
C VAL A 397 17.98 2.26 4.38
#